data_a9ba65f2b3e508b0db3e59c55d4767d5
#
_entry.id   a9ba65f2b3e508b0db3e59c55d4767d5
#
_cell.length_a   1.000
_cell.length_b   1.000
_cell.length_c   1.000
_cell.angle_alpha   90.00
_cell.angle_beta   90.00
_cell.angle_gamma   90.00
#
_symmetry.space_group_name_H-M   'P 1'
#
loop_
_entity.id
_entity.type
_entity.pdbx_description
1 polymer ?
#
loop_
_entity_poly.entity_id
_entity_poly.type
_entity_poly.pdbx_seq_one_letter_code
_entity_poly.pdbx_strand_id
1 'polypeptide(L)'
;MVLFLQPVFQERLWGGTNLTQFGYDIPNNSTGECWAISAHKNGPNTILNGKHKGKSLKQVWDEDKALFGNDSRKDFPLLTKILDAHDRLSVQVHPDDEYALKHEGEYGKTECWYILDAQPGAEIIYGVNATSKNELEHMIDHHQFDYLFKHVPVKPGDFFYVPAGTVHAIGSGILILETQQSSDTTYRIYDYDRKDKNGHTRELHLNQSKDVINITTTEPNTTPKTEMINGNQYTQFVANHFFTVEEWSIKDILD
;
A
#
# COMPACT_ATOMS: atom_id res chain seq x y z
N MET A 1 -17.37 -15.54 13.57
CA MET A 1 -17.46 -16.24 12.24
C MET A 1 -16.30 -15.75 11.39
N VAL A 2 -15.55 -16.64 10.74
CA VAL A 2 -14.45 -16.27 9.85
C VAL A 2 -14.98 -16.18 8.43
N LEU A 3 -14.62 -15.13 7.69
CA LEU A 3 -14.91 -14.97 6.27
C LEU A 3 -13.65 -15.34 5.47
N PHE A 4 -13.77 -16.27 4.53
CA PHE A 4 -12.73 -16.55 3.52
C PHE A 4 -13.02 -15.71 2.28
N LEU A 5 -12.00 -14.98 1.83
CA LEU A 5 -12.10 -14.06 0.72
C LEU A 5 -11.36 -14.63 -0.50
N GLN A 6 -11.97 -14.49 -1.67
CA GLN A 6 -11.29 -14.73 -2.92
C GLN A 6 -10.47 -13.50 -3.27
N PRO A 7 -9.13 -13.59 -3.39
CA PRO A 7 -8.31 -12.46 -3.75
C PRO A 7 -8.61 -11.96 -5.17
N VAL A 8 -8.37 -10.67 -5.40
CA VAL A 8 -8.45 -10.06 -6.72
C VAL A 8 -7.05 -9.73 -7.19
N PHE A 9 -6.66 -10.24 -8.35
CA PHE A 9 -5.34 -10.00 -8.93
C PHE A 9 -5.38 -8.85 -9.93
N GLN A 10 -4.32 -8.04 -9.94
CA GLN A 10 -4.14 -6.93 -10.85
C GLN A 10 -2.86 -7.12 -11.67
N GLU A 11 -3.01 -7.09 -12.99
CA GLU A 11 -1.87 -7.02 -13.90
C GLU A 11 -1.21 -5.64 -13.82
N ARG A 12 0.11 -5.61 -13.75
CA ARG A 12 0.90 -4.38 -13.69
C ARG A 12 2.15 -4.51 -14.57
N LEU A 13 2.60 -3.41 -15.16
CA LEU A 13 3.81 -3.39 -16.01
C LEU A 13 5.07 -3.84 -15.26
N TRP A 14 5.06 -3.68 -13.94
CA TRP A 14 6.15 -4.04 -13.03
C TRP A 14 5.92 -5.36 -12.29
N GLY A 15 4.79 -6.04 -12.53
CA GLY A 15 4.42 -7.27 -11.86
C GLY A 15 5.27 -8.47 -12.26
N GLY A 16 5.24 -9.50 -11.44
CA GLY A 16 5.98 -10.74 -11.59
C GLY A 16 5.16 -11.99 -11.30
N THR A 17 5.83 -13.02 -10.80
CA THR A 17 5.24 -14.33 -10.50
C THR A 17 5.45 -14.77 -9.06
N ASN A 18 6.07 -13.94 -8.21
CA ASN A 18 6.43 -14.33 -6.84
C ASN A 18 5.23 -14.54 -5.91
N LEU A 19 4.05 -14.04 -6.26
CA LEU A 19 2.82 -14.31 -5.51
C LEU A 19 2.48 -15.81 -5.46
N THR A 20 3.00 -16.62 -6.39
CA THR A 20 2.83 -18.09 -6.39
C THR A 20 3.45 -18.77 -5.17
N GLN A 21 4.45 -18.17 -4.52
CA GLN A 21 5.05 -18.72 -3.30
C GLN A 21 4.09 -18.77 -2.10
N PHE A 22 3.00 -18.01 -2.14
CA PHE A 22 1.92 -18.05 -1.16
C PHE A 22 0.80 -19.05 -1.53
N GLY A 23 1.00 -19.84 -2.59
CA GLY A 23 0.01 -20.81 -3.08
C GLY A 23 -1.11 -20.16 -3.93
N TYR A 24 -0.93 -18.93 -4.39
CA TYR A 24 -1.88 -18.30 -5.29
C TYR A 24 -1.72 -18.80 -6.73
N ASP A 25 -2.86 -19.07 -7.38
CA ASP A 25 -2.94 -19.33 -8.81
C ASP A 25 -3.12 -17.98 -9.53
N ILE A 26 -2.00 -17.41 -9.98
CA ILE A 26 -1.97 -16.08 -10.60
C ILE A 26 -2.41 -16.14 -12.06
N PRO A 27 -3.13 -15.13 -12.59
CA PRO A 27 -3.68 -15.16 -13.94
C PRO A 27 -2.64 -15.06 -15.06
N ASN A 28 -1.48 -14.45 -14.80
CA ASN A 28 -0.41 -14.25 -15.79
C ASN A 28 0.93 -13.93 -15.12
N ASN A 29 2.00 -13.82 -15.94
CA ASN A 29 3.37 -13.55 -15.47
C ASN A 29 3.66 -12.07 -15.14
N SER A 30 2.67 -11.20 -15.24
CA SER A 30 2.75 -9.76 -14.92
C SER A 30 1.77 -9.39 -13.81
N THR A 31 1.52 -10.34 -12.89
CA THR A 31 0.61 -10.10 -11.75
C THR A 31 1.36 -9.33 -10.67
N GLY A 32 1.10 -8.03 -10.59
CA GLY A 32 1.80 -7.14 -9.65
C GLY A 32 1.14 -7.06 -8.28
N GLU A 33 -0.18 -7.21 -8.20
CA GLU A 33 -0.92 -7.04 -6.94
C GLU A 33 -1.91 -8.18 -6.71
N CYS A 34 -1.95 -8.63 -5.45
CA CYS A 34 -3.00 -9.46 -4.89
C CYS A 34 -3.77 -8.62 -3.87
N TRP A 35 -4.99 -8.21 -4.21
CA TRP A 35 -5.90 -7.52 -3.27
C TRP A 35 -6.52 -8.58 -2.37
N ALA A 36 -5.88 -8.81 -1.23
CA ALA A 36 -6.23 -9.88 -0.32
C ALA A 36 -7.47 -9.54 0.53
N ILE A 37 -7.62 -8.27 0.96
CA ILE A 37 -8.80 -7.76 1.66
C ILE A 37 -9.21 -6.45 0.99
N SER A 38 -10.34 -6.47 0.29
CA SER A 38 -10.84 -5.33 -0.47
C SER A 38 -12.37 -5.30 -0.55
N ALA A 39 -12.95 -4.18 -0.18
CA ALA A 39 -14.32 -3.81 -0.53
C ALA A 39 -14.37 -2.66 -1.55
N HIS A 40 -13.20 -2.26 -2.08
CA HIS A 40 -13.06 -1.15 -3.01
C HIS A 40 -13.76 -1.47 -4.35
N LYS A 41 -14.40 -0.45 -4.96
CA LYS A 41 -15.17 -0.59 -6.22
C LYS A 41 -14.39 -1.19 -7.39
N ASN A 42 -13.06 -0.97 -7.43
CA ASN A 42 -12.18 -1.43 -8.50
C ASN A 42 -11.76 -2.91 -8.36
N GLY A 43 -12.08 -3.57 -7.23
CA GLY A 43 -11.71 -4.96 -7.00
C GLY A 43 -12.23 -5.50 -5.66
N PRO A 44 -13.56 -5.60 -5.47
CA PRO A 44 -14.11 -6.14 -4.24
C PRO A 44 -13.93 -7.66 -4.18
N ASN A 45 -13.45 -8.18 -3.04
CA ASN A 45 -13.35 -9.62 -2.85
C ASN A 45 -14.73 -10.29 -2.79
N THR A 46 -14.80 -11.53 -3.29
CA THR A 46 -15.94 -12.41 -3.13
C THR A 46 -15.77 -13.29 -1.90
N ILE A 47 -16.82 -13.47 -1.11
CA ILE A 47 -16.84 -14.33 0.06
C ILE A 47 -17.04 -15.78 -0.37
N LEU A 48 -16.18 -16.69 0.12
CA LEU A 48 -16.14 -18.08 -0.29
C LEU A 48 -16.93 -19.04 0.61
N ASN A 49 -17.34 -18.61 1.81
CA ASN A 49 -17.94 -19.48 2.83
C ASN A 49 -19.13 -18.88 3.55
N GLY A 50 -19.83 -19.76 4.31
CA GLY A 50 -20.92 -19.37 5.21
C GLY A 50 -22.15 -18.80 4.51
N LYS A 51 -22.98 -18.08 5.29
CA LYS A 51 -24.26 -17.50 4.82
C LYS A 51 -24.09 -16.38 3.78
N HIS A 52 -22.90 -15.84 3.67
CA HIS A 52 -22.58 -14.76 2.73
C HIS A 52 -21.81 -15.23 1.49
N LYS A 53 -21.64 -16.54 1.30
CA LYS A 53 -20.96 -17.09 0.12
C LYS A 53 -21.51 -16.50 -1.18
N GLY A 54 -20.62 -16.02 -2.05
CA GLY A 54 -20.94 -15.43 -3.34
C GLY A 54 -21.24 -13.93 -3.31
N LYS A 55 -21.40 -13.32 -2.12
CA LYS A 55 -21.51 -11.86 -2.00
C LYS A 55 -20.13 -11.22 -2.03
N SER A 56 -20.05 -9.96 -2.46
CA SER A 56 -18.83 -9.17 -2.29
C SER A 56 -18.66 -8.72 -0.83
N LEU A 57 -17.41 -8.47 -0.42
CA LEU A 57 -17.12 -7.90 0.92
C LEU A 57 -17.86 -6.56 1.11
N LYS A 58 -17.98 -5.73 0.06
CA LYS A 58 -18.75 -4.48 0.10
C LYS A 58 -20.23 -4.72 0.41
N GLN A 59 -20.85 -5.69 -0.24
CA GLN A 59 -22.25 -6.03 0.03
C GLN A 59 -22.44 -6.48 1.49
N VAL A 60 -21.54 -7.31 2.01
CA VAL A 60 -21.64 -7.78 3.39
C VAL A 60 -21.35 -6.66 4.39
N TRP A 61 -20.44 -5.76 4.09
CA TRP A 61 -20.21 -4.54 4.87
C TRP A 61 -21.47 -3.69 4.99
N ASP A 62 -22.22 -3.54 3.91
CA ASP A 62 -23.45 -2.73 3.91
C ASP A 62 -24.62 -3.43 4.60
N GLU A 63 -24.74 -4.75 4.45
CA GLU A 63 -25.91 -5.51 4.89
C GLU A 63 -25.78 -6.07 6.33
N ASP A 64 -24.57 -6.32 6.82
CA ASP A 64 -24.34 -7.03 8.10
C ASP A 64 -23.21 -6.39 8.91
N LYS A 65 -23.43 -5.14 9.31
CA LYS A 65 -22.47 -4.37 10.11
C LYS A 65 -22.07 -5.06 11.43
N ALA A 66 -22.89 -5.95 11.96
CA ALA A 66 -22.60 -6.68 13.19
C ALA A 66 -21.36 -7.57 13.07
N LEU A 67 -21.01 -8.05 11.88
CA LEU A 67 -19.78 -8.81 11.63
C LEU A 67 -18.51 -7.96 11.77
N PHE A 68 -18.66 -6.65 11.69
CA PHE A 68 -17.59 -5.67 11.73
C PHE A 68 -17.66 -4.77 12.97
N GLY A 69 -18.23 -5.31 14.08
CA GLY A 69 -18.34 -4.56 15.33
C GLY A 69 -19.31 -3.36 15.28
N ASN A 70 -20.28 -3.36 14.36
CA ASN A 70 -21.22 -2.26 14.11
C ASN A 70 -20.50 -0.95 13.75
N ASP A 71 -19.40 -1.03 13.02
CA ASP A 71 -18.66 0.14 12.54
C ASP A 71 -19.58 1.11 11.80
N SER A 72 -19.56 2.38 12.21
CA SER A 72 -20.45 3.42 11.69
C SER A 72 -20.01 4.01 10.35
N ARG A 73 -18.78 3.72 9.89
CA ARG A 73 -18.26 4.24 8.62
C ARG A 73 -19.11 3.75 7.45
N LYS A 74 -19.32 4.62 6.47
CA LYS A 74 -20.07 4.29 5.26
C LYS A 74 -19.37 3.20 4.46
N ASP A 75 -18.11 3.40 4.18
CA ASP A 75 -17.30 2.50 3.35
C ASP A 75 -16.40 1.63 4.22
N PHE A 76 -16.08 0.42 3.72
CA PHE A 76 -15.09 -0.44 4.35
C PHE A 76 -13.73 0.27 4.37
N PRO A 77 -13.10 0.38 5.54
CA PRO A 77 -12.03 1.37 5.73
C PRO A 77 -10.68 1.00 5.12
N LEU A 78 -10.43 -0.27 4.84
CA LEU A 78 -9.11 -0.78 4.53
C LEU A 78 -9.04 -1.43 3.15
N LEU A 79 -7.84 -1.43 2.60
CA LEU A 79 -7.44 -2.24 1.46
C LEU A 79 -6.08 -2.85 1.81
N THR A 80 -6.02 -4.19 1.85
CA THR A 80 -4.77 -4.92 2.12
C THR A 80 -4.36 -5.68 0.87
N LYS A 81 -3.11 -5.52 0.48
CA LYS A 81 -2.53 -6.09 -0.73
C LYS A 81 -1.22 -6.81 -0.44
N ILE A 82 -0.88 -7.77 -1.28
CA ILE A 82 0.48 -8.25 -1.44
C ILE A 82 0.95 -7.79 -2.82
N LEU A 83 2.09 -7.07 -2.86
CA LEU A 83 2.66 -6.55 -4.09
C LEU A 83 3.94 -7.30 -4.44
N ASP A 84 4.02 -7.73 -5.70
CA ASP A 84 5.23 -8.33 -6.30
C ASP A 84 5.87 -7.30 -7.23
N ALA A 85 6.80 -6.52 -6.70
CA ALA A 85 7.58 -5.56 -7.44
C ALA A 85 8.73 -6.26 -8.17
N HIS A 86 8.43 -7.01 -9.23
CA HIS A 86 9.44 -7.62 -10.10
C HIS A 86 10.32 -6.55 -10.75
N ASP A 87 9.72 -5.45 -11.19
CA ASP A 87 10.41 -4.21 -11.57
C ASP A 87 9.95 -3.07 -10.65
N ARG A 88 10.66 -1.95 -10.67
CA ARG A 88 10.39 -0.78 -9.82
C ARG A 88 9.03 -0.15 -10.13
N LEU A 89 8.30 0.25 -9.12
CA LEU A 89 7.06 1.02 -9.24
C LEU A 89 7.36 2.48 -9.59
N SER A 90 6.35 3.21 -10.09
CA SER A 90 6.47 4.66 -10.27
C SER A 90 6.70 5.37 -8.95
N VAL A 91 7.45 6.47 -8.97
CA VAL A 91 7.53 7.38 -7.84
C VAL A 91 6.22 8.16 -7.73
N GLN A 92 5.62 8.15 -6.55
CA GLN A 92 4.27 8.64 -6.32
C GLN A 92 4.11 9.27 -4.95
N VAL A 93 2.98 9.96 -4.78
CA VAL A 93 2.52 10.49 -3.51
C VAL A 93 1.00 10.34 -3.44
N HIS A 94 0.47 10.19 -2.23
CA HIS A 94 -0.96 10.10 -2.00
C HIS A 94 -1.46 11.32 -1.21
N PRO A 95 -2.67 11.83 -1.54
CA PRO A 95 -3.29 12.90 -0.79
C PRO A 95 -3.82 12.41 0.57
N ASP A 96 -4.06 13.35 1.49
CA ASP A 96 -4.86 13.13 2.69
C ASP A 96 -6.38 13.14 2.37
N ASP A 97 -7.20 12.89 3.40
CA ASP A 97 -8.66 12.83 3.25
C ASP A 97 -9.25 14.17 2.78
N GLU A 98 -8.73 15.32 3.26
CA GLU A 98 -9.25 16.63 2.92
C GLU A 98 -9.06 16.94 1.44
N TYR A 99 -7.85 16.73 0.93
CA TYR A 99 -7.54 16.95 -0.47
C TYR A 99 -8.27 15.96 -1.38
N ALA A 100 -8.23 14.67 -1.04
CA ALA A 100 -8.80 13.60 -1.85
C ALA A 100 -10.32 13.70 -1.96
N LEU A 101 -11.04 13.96 -0.87
CA LEU A 101 -12.50 14.15 -0.89
C LEU A 101 -12.93 15.32 -1.76
N LYS A 102 -12.13 16.41 -1.75
CA LYS A 102 -12.42 17.61 -2.53
C LYS A 102 -12.15 17.45 -4.02
N HIS A 103 -11.07 16.76 -4.39
CA HIS A 103 -10.57 16.70 -5.77
C HIS A 103 -10.91 15.41 -6.50
N GLU A 104 -10.98 14.28 -5.77
CA GLU A 104 -11.17 12.94 -6.35
C GLU A 104 -12.50 12.30 -5.93
N GLY A 105 -13.18 12.85 -4.89
CA GLY A 105 -14.39 12.26 -4.32
C GLY A 105 -14.15 10.91 -3.64
N GLU A 106 -12.91 10.65 -3.20
CA GLU A 106 -12.46 9.44 -2.54
C GLU A 106 -11.67 9.81 -1.28
N TYR A 107 -11.47 8.88 -0.35
CA TYR A 107 -10.63 9.12 0.82
C TYR A 107 -9.15 9.24 0.45
N GLY A 108 -8.36 9.82 1.34
CA GLY A 108 -6.90 9.84 1.25
C GLY A 108 -6.31 8.45 1.34
N LYS A 109 -4.98 8.37 1.20
CA LYS A 109 -4.31 7.08 1.18
C LYS A 109 -3.06 7.10 2.06
N THR A 110 -3.28 6.96 3.36
CA THR A 110 -2.23 6.60 4.30
C THR A 110 -2.06 5.09 4.28
N GLU A 111 -0.82 4.63 4.24
CA GLU A 111 -0.49 3.22 4.11
C GLU A 111 0.71 2.81 4.98
N CYS A 112 0.98 1.53 5.03
CA CYS A 112 2.20 0.97 5.59
C CYS A 112 2.63 -0.27 4.81
N TRP A 113 3.91 -0.57 4.88
CA TRP A 113 4.53 -1.71 4.22
C TRP A 113 5.27 -2.58 5.21
N TYR A 114 5.04 -3.88 5.12
CA TYR A 114 5.89 -4.90 5.73
C TYR A 114 6.64 -5.62 4.62
N ILE A 115 7.96 -5.61 4.66
CA ILE A 115 8.80 -6.25 3.64
C ILE A 115 8.76 -7.76 3.87
N LEU A 116 8.09 -8.48 2.99
CA LEU A 116 7.98 -9.94 3.04
C LEU A 116 9.23 -10.62 2.49
N ASP A 117 9.77 -10.07 1.39
CA ASP A 117 11.01 -10.53 0.77
C ASP A 117 11.69 -9.37 0.01
N ALA A 118 13.01 -9.42 -0.11
CA ALA A 118 13.78 -8.42 -0.85
C ALA A 118 15.08 -9.03 -1.39
N GLN A 119 15.38 -8.77 -2.64
CA GLN A 119 16.65 -9.17 -3.24
C GLN A 119 17.81 -8.40 -2.62
N PRO A 120 19.04 -8.96 -2.58
CA PRO A 120 20.21 -8.23 -2.10
C PRO A 120 20.41 -6.90 -2.84
N GLY A 121 20.53 -5.81 -2.07
CA GLY A 121 20.69 -4.46 -2.62
C GLY A 121 19.36 -3.78 -3.05
N ALA A 122 18.23 -4.38 -2.76
CA ALA A 122 16.93 -3.77 -3.01
C ALA A 122 16.74 -2.52 -2.13
N GLU A 123 16.10 -1.50 -2.70
CA GLU A 123 15.84 -0.23 -2.05
C GLU A 123 14.46 0.30 -2.39
N ILE A 124 13.91 1.14 -1.53
CA ILE A 124 12.71 1.92 -1.78
C ILE A 124 13.07 3.40 -1.92
N ILE A 125 12.21 4.17 -2.55
CA ILE A 125 12.23 5.63 -2.42
C ILE A 125 11.33 5.99 -1.24
N TYR A 126 11.86 6.81 -0.30
CA TYR A 126 11.11 7.26 0.87
C TYR A 126 11.48 8.69 1.24
N GLY A 127 10.62 9.65 0.85
CA GLY A 127 10.84 11.08 1.05
C GLY A 127 11.65 11.76 -0.06
N VAL A 128 11.92 13.03 0.18
CA VAL A 128 12.63 13.92 -0.75
C VAL A 128 13.81 14.63 -0.07
N ASN A 129 14.81 15.02 -0.85
CA ASN A 129 15.95 15.80 -0.39
C ASN A 129 15.70 17.32 -0.41
N ALA A 130 14.63 17.78 -1.05
CA ALA A 130 14.26 19.18 -1.08
C ALA A 130 13.99 19.72 0.35
N THR A 131 14.50 20.92 0.66
CA THR A 131 14.42 21.56 1.98
C THR A 131 13.34 22.64 2.04
N SER A 132 12.78 22.99 0.88
CA SER A 132 11.70 23.98 0.76
C SER A 132 10.75 23.61 -0.39
N LYS A 133 9.53 24.16 -0.35
CA LYS A 133 8.54 23.96 -1.42
C LYS A 133 9.05 24.50 -2.76
N ASN A 134 9.69 25.65 -2.76
CA ASN A 134 10.26 26.22 -3.98
C ASN A 134 11.35 25.33 -4.59
N GLU A 135 12.21 24.75 -3.77
CA GLU A 135 13.23 23.79 -4.21
C GLU A 135 12.62 22.53 -4.76
N LEU A 136 11.61 21.97 -4.07
CA LEU A 136 10.84 20.81 -4.55
C LEU A 136 10.25 21.06 -5.94
N GLU A 137 9.51 22.16 -6.09
CA GLU A 137 8.88 22.54 -7.36
C GLU A 137 9.92 22.72 -8.46
N HIS A 138 11.03 23.42 -8.16
CA HIS A 138 12.14 23.60 -9.09
C HIS A 138 12.72 22.25 -9.54
N MET A 139 12.99 21.34 -8.61
CA MET A 139 13.57 20.02 -8.93
C MET A 139 12.61 19.17 -9.77
N ILE A 140 11.31 19.21 -9.48
CA ILE A 140 10.28 18.51 -10.27
C ILE A 140 10.21 19.10 -11.69
N ASP A 141 10.13 20.44 -11.83
CA ASP A 141 9.98 21.12 -13.11
C ASP A 141 11.20 20.94 -14.03
N HIS A 142 12.37 20.74 -13.45
CA HIS A 142 13.62 20.51 -14.16
C HIS A 142 14.03 19.03 -14.24
N HIS A 143 13.13 18.10 -13.87
CA HIS A 143 13.34 16.65 -13.91
C HIS A 143 14.62 16.20 -13.16
N GLN A 144 14.96 16.84 -12.05
CA GLN A 144 16.15 16.52 -11.23
C GLN A 144 15.89 15.35 -10.29
N PHE A 145 15.28 14.29 -10.77
CA PHE A 145 14.78 13.17 -9.98
C PHE A 145 15.87 12.37 -9.27
N ASP A 146 17.05 12.23 -9.88
CA ASP A 146 18.20 11.52 -9.28
C ASP A 146 18.70 12.20 -7.99
N TYR A 147 18.47 13.52 -7.86
CA TYR A 147 18.87 14.28 -6.67
C TYR A 147 17.69 14.50 -5.72
N LEU A 148 16.47 14.43 -6.23
CA LEU A 148 15.25 14.73 -5.46
C LEU A 148 14.90 13.59 -4.50
N PHE A 149 15.01 12.34 -4.94
CA PHE A 149 14.46 11.22 -4.18
C PHE A 149 15.45 10.65 -3.17
N LYS A 150 14.95 10.31 -1.97
CA LYS A 150 15.71 9.60 -0.95
C LYS A 150 15.60 8.10 -1.16
N HIS A 151 16.73 7.43 -1.32
CA HIS A 151 16.82 5.99 -1.45
C HIS A 151 17.12 5.34 -0.10
N VAL A 152 16.35 4.35 0.29
CA VAL A 152 16.46 3.63 1.56
C VAL A 152 16.59 2.13 1.27
N PRO A 153 17.72 1.50 1.64
CA PRO A 153 17.88 0.05 1.50
C PRO A 153 16.91 -0.69 2.40
N VAL A 154 16.41 -1.84 1.92
CA VAL A 154 15.43 -2.64 2.64
C VAL A 154 15.83 -4.11 2.71
N LYS A 155 15.29 -4.81 3.72
CA LYS A 155 15.41 -6.25 3.91
C LYS A 155 14.11 -6.85 4.45
N PRO A 156 13.91 -8.17 4.32
CA PRO A 156 12.77 -8.85 4.93
C PRO A 156 12.62 -8.53 6.42
N GLY A 157 11.39 -8.27 6.86
CA GLY A 157 11.04 -7.88 8.23
C GLY A 157 11.07 -6.38 8.51
N ASP A 158 11.56 -5.56 7.59
CA ASP A 158 11.47 -4.10 7.75
C ASP A 158 10.02 -3.62 7.64
N PHE A 159 9.68 -2.58 8.42
CA PHE A 159 8.36 -1.97 8.41
C PHE A 159 8.46 -0.47 8.13
N PHE A 160 7.62 0.02 7.23
CA PHE A 160 7.55 1.44 6.86
C PHE A 160 6.11 1.96 6.98
N TYR A 161 5.93 3.01 7.76
CA TYR A 161 4.69 3.76 7.80
C TYR A 161 4.74 4.89 6.79
N VAL A 162 3.82 4.94 5.85
CA VAL A 162 3.79 5.90 4.72
C VAL A 162 2.56 6.79 4.88
N PRO A 163 2.63 7.88 5.67
CA PRO A 163 1.53 8.82 5.77
C PRO A 163 1.28 9.54 4.45
N ALA A 164 0.05 9.98 4.23
CA ALA A 164 -0.30 10.85 3.11
C ALA A 164 0.69 12.03 3.00
N GLY A 165 1.02 12.43 1.77
CA GLY A 165 2.04 13.45 1.50
C GLY A 165 3.48 12.96 1.42
N THR A 166 3.75 11.70 1.78
CA THR A 166 5.09 11.13 1.64
C THR A 166 5.35 10.70 0.20
N VAL A 167 6.44 11.19 -0.40
CA VAL A 167 6.92 10.69 -1.70
C VAL A 167 7.53 9.31 -1.49
N HIS A 168 7.12 8.33 -2.28
CA HIS A 168 7.58 6.96 -2.12
C HIS A 168 7.55 6.17 -3.42
N ALA A 169 8.34 5.10 -3.49
CA ALA A 169 8.26 4.06 -4.51
C ALA A 169 8.88 2.76 -3.99
N ILE A 170 8.37 1.64 -4.47
CA ILE A 170 8.95 0.33 -4.23
C ILE A 170 9.92 0.03 -5.37
N GLY A 171 11.15 -0.33 -5.04
CA GLY A 171 12.17 -0.75 -5.99
C GLY A 171 11.93 -2.16 -6.54
N SER A 172 12.75 -2.58 -7.49
CA SER A 172 12.65 -3.92 -8.06
C SER A 172 13.12 -5.01 -7.09
N GLY A 173 12.55 -6.20 -7.23
CA GLY A 173 12.91 -7.37 -6.45
C GLY A 173 12.41 -7.35 -5.00
N ILE A 174 11.33 -6.62 -4.74
CA ILE A 174 10.72 -6.50 -3.40
C ILE A 174 9.32 -7.08 -3.42
N LEU A 175 9.01 -7.84 -2.37
CA LEU A 175 7.67 -8.35 -2.09
C LEU A 175 7.18 -7.73 -0.78
N ILE A 176 6.03 -7.09 -0.79
CA ILE A 176 5.50 -6.41 0.39
C ILE A 176 4.07 -6.80 0.72
N LEU A 177 3.73 -6.75 2.00
CA LEU A 177 2.36 -6.66 2.49
C LEU A 177 2.05 -5.18 2.74
N GLU A 178 1.12 -4.63 1.97
CA GLU A 178 0.63 -3.27 2.09
C GLU A 178 -0.72 -3.26 2.80
N THR A 179 -0.85 -2.44 3.83
CA THR A 179 -2.14 -2.10 4.44
C THR A 179 -2.36 -0.61 4.33
N GLN A 180 -3.51 -0.21 3.80
CA GLN A 180 -3.83 1.17 3.46
C GLN A 180 -5.29 1.51 3.74
N GLN A 181 -5.60 2.82 3.76
CA GLN A 181 -6.97 3.28 3.62
C GLN A 181 -7.58 2.73 2.31
N SER A 182 -8.89 2.55 2.28
CA SER A 182 -9.61 2.03 1.10
C SER A 182 -9.72 3.09 0.01
N SER A 183 -8.61 3.35 -0.66
CA SER A 183 -8.44 4.32 -1.75
C SER A 183 -7.52 3.74 -2.83
N ASP A 184 -7.72 4.16 -4.08
CA ASP A 184 -6.87 3.81 -5.22
C ASP A 184 -6.26 5.08 -5.88
N THR A 185 -6.41 6.23 -5.22
CA THR A 185 -5.88 7.52 -5.70
C THR A 185 -4.37 7.56 -5.61
N THR A 186 -3.72 7.86 -6.73
CA THR A 186 -2.26 7.92 -6.84
C THR A 186 -1.84 9.09 -7.72
N TYR A 187 -1.01 9.98 -7.18
CA TYR A 187 -0.37 11.04 -7.96
C TYR A 187 1.04 10.62 -8.32
N ARG A 188 1.25 10.33 -9.61
CA ARG A 188 2.51 9.86 -10.16
C ARG A 188 3.42 11.04 -10.47
N ILE A 189 4.64 10.99 -9.93
CA ILE A 189 5.66 12.03 -10.11
C ILE A 189 6.62 11.64 -11.23
N TYR A 190 7.06 10.37 -11.24
CA TYR A 190 8.02 9.87 -12.22
C TYR A 190 7.77 8.39 -12.49
N ASP A 191 7.87 7.98 -13.74
CA ASP A 191 7.66 6.59 -14.18
C ASP A 191 8.78 6.07 -15.06
N TYR A 192 9.97 6.66 -14.98
CA TYR A 192 11.17 6.21 -15.68
C TYR A 192 10.99 6.20 -17.21
N ASP A 193 10.11 7.02 -17.75
CA ASP A 193 9.73 7.07 -19.16
C ASP A 193 9.28 5.71 -19.73
N ARG A 194 8.81 4.81 -18.86
CA ARG A 194 8.31 3.49 -19.27
C ARG A 194 7.12 3.62 -20.21
N LYS A 195 7.11 2.73 -21.19
CA LYS A 195 6.03 2.62 -22.17
C LYS A 195 5.31 1.30 -22.00
N ASP A 196 4.02 1.35 -22.19
CA ASP A 196 3.20 0.14 -22.32
C ASP A 196 3.48 -0.59 -23.65
N LYS A 197 2.82 -1.73 -23.86
CA LYS A 197 2.91 -2.53 -25.10
C LYS A 197 2.49 -1.78 -26.35
N ASN A 198 1.81 -0.64 -26.23
CA ASN A 198 1.37 0.20 -27.33
C ASN A 198 2.29 1.42 -27.54
N GLY A 199 3.34 1.55 -26.72
CA GLY A 199 4.29 2.65 -26.79
C GLY A 199 3.86 3.91 -26.03
N HIS A 200 2.79 3.87 -25.23
CA HIS A 200 2.30 5.00 -24.46
C HIS A 200 2.92 5.04 -23.05
N THR A 201 3.30 6.23 -22.60
CA THR A 201 3.69 6.48 -21.21
C THR A 201 2.46 6.65 -20.34
N ARG A 202 2.58 6.33 -19.04
CA ARG A 202 1.52 6.64 -18.06
C ARG A 202 1.50 8.14 -17.76
N GLU A 203 0.33 8.66 -17.47
CA GLU A 203 0.14 10.05 -17.08
C GLU A 203 0.90 10.38 -15.78
N LEU A 204 1.50 11.56 -15.74
CA LEU A 204 2.11 12.15 -14.54
C LEU A 204 1.18 13.23 -13.96
N HIS A 205 1.11 13.28 -12.64
CA HIS A 205 0.21 14.19 -11.89
C HIS A 205 1.03 15.24 -11.13
N LEU A 206 1.90 15.98 -11.86
CA LEU A 206 2.92 16.83 -11.23
C LEU A 206 2.31 17.96 -10.40
N ASN A 207 1.23 18.58 -10.86
CA ASN A 207 0.58 19.68 -10.12
C ASN A 207 -0.05 19.17 -8.82
N GLN A 208 -0.83 18.11 -8.89
CA GLN A 208 -1.43 17.48 -7.70
C GLN A 208 -0.35 17.00 -6.72
N SER A 209 0.74 16.44 -7.26
CA SER A 209 1.88 16.01 -6.42
C SER A 209 2.49 17.17 -5.67
N LYS A 210 2.75 18.31 -6.33
CA LYS A 210 3.29 19.53 -5.68
C LYS A 210 2.37 20.07 -4.60
N ASP A 211 1.05 19.93 -4.77
CA ASP A 211 0.09 20.39 -3.78
C ASP A 211 0.14 19.57 -2.50
N VAL A 212 0.31 18.25 -2.60
CA VAL A 212 0.14 17.33 -1.47
C VAL A 212 1.45 16.87 -0.84
N ILE A 213 2.62 17.05 -1.49
CA ILE A 213 3.91 16.60 -0.93
C ILE A 213 4.23 17.34 0.37
N ASN A 214 4.50 16.56 1.40
CA ASN A 214 5.04 17.04 2.66
C ASN A 214 6.56 16.83 2.69
N ILE A 215 7.30 17.93 2.51
CA ILE A 215 8.78 17.90 2.51
C ILE A 215 9.39 17.60 3.88
N THR A 216 8.63 17.79 4.96
CA THR A 216 9.10 17.54 6.33
C THR A 216 8.93 16.09 6.76
N THR A 217 8.40 15.23 5.89
CA THR A 217 8.29 13.81 6.19
C THR A 217 9.70 13.23 6.36
N THR A 218 10.08 13.08 7.61
CA THR A 218 11.23 12.27 8.00
C THR A 218 10.76 10.83 8.08
N GLU A 219 11.68 9.87 8.00
CA GLU A 219 11.33 8.47 8.24
C GLU A 219 10.45 8.39 9.49
N PRO A 220 9.20 7.91 9.36
CA PRO A 220 8.34 7.79 10.51
C PRO A 220 9.00 6.76 11.42
N ASN A 221 9.49 7.23 12.52
CA ASN A 221 10.08 6.39 13.55
C ASN A 221 8.92 5.66 14.27
N THR A 222 8.34 4.69 13.59
CA THR A 222 7.50 3.70 14.25
C THR A 222 8.45 2.78 14.98
N THR A 223 8.68 3.04 16.25
CA THR A 223 9.41 2.11 17.10
C THR A 223 8.47 0.96 17.43
N PRO A 224 8.67 -0.25 16.87
CA PRO A 224 7.83 -1.40 17.19
C PRO A 224 7.84 -1.67 18.69
N LYS A 225 6.65 -1.94 19.23
CA LYS A 225 6.49 -2.33 20.64
C LYS A 225 6.26 -3.82 20.71
N THR A 226 7.16 -4.54 21.36
CA THR A 226 7.08 -5.99 21.50
C THR A 226 6.71 -6.36 22.93
N GLU A 227 5.74 -7.24 23.08
CA GLU A 227 5.29 -7.82 24.36
C GLU A 227 5.26 -9.34 24.28
N MET A 228 5.53 -9.99 25.42
CA MET A 228 5.42 -11.44 25.56
C MET A 228 4.19 -11.75 26.43
N ILE A 229 3.22 -12.47 25.86
CA ILE A 229 1.97 -12.87 26.55
C ILE A 229 1.80 -14.39 26.39
N ASN A 230 1.77 -15.11 27.51
CA ASN A 230 1.59 -16.57 27.53
C ASN A 230 2.56 -17.31 26.59
N GLY A 231 3.84 -16.89 26.54
CA GLY A 231 4.86 -17.50 25.67
C GLY A 231 4.80 -17.08 24.20
N ASN A 232 3.81 -16.31 23.80
CA ASN A 232 3.64 -15.76 22.45
C ASN A 232 4.21 -14.33 22.37
N GLN A 233 4.73 -13.96 21.20
CA GLN A 233 5.26 -12.62 20.96
C GLN A 233 4.28 -11.80 20.13
N TYR A 234 3.99 -10.59 20.60
CA TYR A 234 3.15 -9.61 19.92
C TYR A 234 3.99 -8.37 19.64
N THR A 235 4.09 -7.99 18.38
CA THR A 235 4.83 -6.80 17.96
C THR A 235 3.88 -5.83 17.27
N GLN A 236 3.57 -4.71 17.92
CA GLN A 236 2.78 -3.63 17.33
C GLN A 236 3.72 -2.71 16.55
N PHE A 237 3.58 -2.65 15.23
CA PHE A 237 4.36 -1.78 14.36
C PHE A 237 3.82 -0.36 14.33
N VAL A 238 2.50 -0.20 14.23
CA VAL A 238 1.83 1.10 14.18
C VAL A 238 0.43 1.01 14.76
N ALA A 239 0.01 2.07 15.45
CA ALA A 239 -1.38 2.29 15.83
C ALA A 239 -1.72 3.76 15.61
N ASN A 240 -2.70 4.04 14.76
CA ASN A 240 -3.20 5.37 14.47
C ASN A 240 -4.74 5.33 14.29
N HIS A 241 -5.35 6.44 13.87
CA HIS A 241 -6.80 6.50 13.71
C HIS A 241 -7.33 5.75 12.48
N PHE A 242 -6.47 5.35 11.53
CA PHE A 242 -6.86 4.58 10.35
C PHE A 242 -6.81 3.08 10.60
N PHE A 243 -5.69 2.60 11.20
CA PHE A 243 -5.44 1.17 11.42
C PHE A 243 -4.42 0.93 12.54
N THR A 244 -4.45 -0.31 13.05
CA THR A 244 -3.39 -0.89 13.87
C THR A 244 -2.81 -2.08 13.12
N VAL A 245 -1.47 -2.20 13.06
CA VAL A 245 -0.77 -3.32 12.45
C VAL A 245 0.13 -4.00 13.49
N GLU A 246 -0.06 -5.30 13.61
CA GLU A 246 0.63 -6.14 14.58
C GLU A 246 1.10 -7.44 13.93
N GLU A 247 2.24 -7.93 14.37
CA GLU A 247 2.74 -9.28 14.09
C GLU A 247 2.60 -10.15 15.35
N TRP A 248 2.01 -11.31 15.19
CA TRP A 248 1.85 -12.28 16.26
C TRP A 248 2.65 -13.55 15.94
N SER A 249 3.73 -13.78 16.71
CA SER A 249 4.53 -15.01 16.64
C SER A 249 4.00 -16.00 17.71
N ILE A 250 3.14 -16.92 17.25
CA ILE A 250 2.41 -17.84 18.13
C ILE A 250 3.20 -19.13 18.29
N LYS A 251 3.56 -19.45 19.54
CA LYS A 251 4.27 -20.68 19.92
C LYS A 251 3.42 -21.62 20.75
N ASP A 252 2.36 -21.11 21.39
CA ASP A 252 1.45 -21.85 22.23
C ASP A 252 0.01 -21.39 21.96
N ILE A 253 -0.96 -22.04 22.61
CA ILE A 253 -2.39 -21.78 22.41
C ILE A 253 -2.70 -20.32 22.74
N LEU A 254 -3.51 -19.69 21.88
CA LEU A 254 -4.14 -18.40 22.17
C LEU A 254 -5.38 -18.66 23.03
N ASP A 255 -5.41 -18.14 24.25
CA ASP A 255 -6.59 -18.13 25.12
C ASP A 255 -7.55 -16.97 24.77
#